data_d42a810ed4ed3addd35766727095e67b
#
_entry.id   d42a810ed4ed3addd35766727095e67b
#
_cell.length_a   1.000
_cell.length_b   1.000
_cell.length_c   1.000
_cell.angle_alpha   90.00
_cell.angle_beta   90.00
_cell.angle_gamma   90.00
#
_symmetry.space_group_name_H-M   'P 1'
#
loop_
_entity.id
_entity.type
_entity.pdbx_description
1 polymer ?
#
loop_
_entity_poly.entity_id
_entity_poly.type
_entity_poly.pdbx_seq_one_letter_code
_entity_poly.pdbx_strand_id
1 'polypeptide(L)'
;MKNKLIEMDPILFQQDLIEWFEREQRQLPWRIDRDPYKIWVSEIMLQQTRVDTVIPYFNRFIEWFPTLHDFAVADEEKILKAWEGLGYYSRVRNLQSAVREVKENYGGFVPNNHKDLMSLKGVGPYTAGAILSIAFNIPEPAVDGNVMRVISRILYITEDIAKPKTRKIFEEAVRKLISHENPSAFNQALMELGALICTPTSPACMLCPVNNHCEAFAQGVQTELPVKNKVTKVKKEKRLTAILINPIGEILVQKRPETGLLAKLWEFPSFSFNDKKKISKLLYEKEFQLAYNCRVQLDSEKLIEVQHVFSHLKWDMDAYKGVVTEEIPKSVLQANRLKWVSKEELQSLAFPVSYQKVYNAYQ
;
A
#
# COMPACT_ATOMS: atom_id res chain seq x y z
N MET A 1 -1.48 5.89 -31.87
CA MET A 1 -0.29 6.26 -31.07
C MET A 1 0.87 6.81 -31.89
N LYS A 2 1.48 6.05 -32.82
CA LYS A 2 2.65 6.56 -33.58
C LYS A 2 2.39 7.87 -34.33
N ASN A 3 1.25 8.02 -35.00
CA ASN A 3 0.93 9.24 -35.74
C ASN A 3 0.75 10.44 -34.80
N LYS A 4 0.07 10.29 -33.66
CA LYS A 4 -0.21 11.41 -32.73
C LYS A 4 1.06 11.91 -32.00
N LEU A 5 2.00 11.01 -31.64
CA LEU A 5 3.30 11.39 -31.07
C LEU A 5 4.19 12.13 -32.09
N ILE A 6 3.93 11.94 -33.39
CA ILE A 6 4.65 12.65 -34.46
C ILE A 6 4.03 14.05 -34.69
N GLU A 7 2.72 14.20 -34.49
CA GLU A 7 1.98 15.42 -34.71
C GLU A 7 1.99 16.40 -33.52
N MET A 8 2.23 15.89 -32.29
CA MET A 8 2.25 16.69 -31.07
C MET A 8 3.62 17.35 -30.90
N ASP A 9 3.63 18.66 -30.61
CA ASP A 9 4.81 19.37 -30.16
C ASP A 9 5.11 19.01 -28.70
N PRO A 10 6.20 18.25 -28.42
CA PRO A 10 6.52 17.85 -27.06
C PRO A 10 6.90 19.02 -26.16
N ILE A 11 7.51 20.08 -26.72
CA ILE A 11 7.96 21.24 -25.95
C ILE A 11 6.78 22.05 -25.46
N LEU A 12 5.81 22.32 -26.34
CA LEU A 12 4.60 23.05 -25.95
C LEU A 12 3.77 22.24 -24.91
N PHE A 13 3.65 20.93 -25.11
CA PHE A 13 3.01 20.04 -24.13
C PHE A 13 3.70 20.07 -22.77
N GLN A 14 5.03 20.06 -22.74
CA GLN A 14 5.81 20.16 -21.50
C GLN A 14 5.59 21.49 -20.80
N GLN A 15 5.60 22.61 -21.53
CA GLN A 15 5.39 23.94 -21.01
C GLN A 15 4.00 24.06 -20.35
N ASP A 16 2.93 23.75 -21.08
CA ASP A 16 1.56 23.81 -20.57
C ASP A 16 1.38 22.98 -19.31
N LEU A 17 1.95 21.77 -19.29
CA LEU A 17 1.84 20.85 -18.16
C LEU A 17 2.63 21.31 -16.94
N ILE A 18 3.89 21.73 -17.12
CA ILE A 18 4.80 22.12 -16.04
C ILE A 18 4.38 23.45 -15.44
N GLU A 19 4.02 24.47 -16.25
CA GLU A 19 3.54 25.76 -15.76
C GLU A 19 2.29 25.61 -14.88
N TRP A 20 1.35 24.76 -15.32
CA TRP A 20 0.17 24.43 -14.51
C TRP A 20 0.59 23.79 -13.19
N PHE A 21 1.47 22.81 -13.20
CA PHE A 21 1.90 22.09 -12.00
C PHE A 21 2.60 23.03 -11.01
N GLU A 22 3.48 23.88 -11.46
CA GLU A 22 4.20 24.83 -10.60
C GLU A 22 3.25 25.81 -9.90
N ARG A 23 2.13 26.17 -10.53
CA ARG A 23 1.12 27.05 -9.97
C ARG A 23 0.13 26.32 -9.06
N GLU A 24 -0.31 25.12 -9.42
CA GLU A 24 -1.48 24.44 -8.82
C GLU A 24 -1.12 23.21 -7.97
N GLN A 25 0.17 22.83 -7.86
CA GLN A 25 0.57 21.65 -7.11
C GLN A 25 0.18 21.72 -5.64
N ARG A 26 -0.29 20.59 -5.11
CA ARG A 26 -0.55 20.46 -3.66
C ARG A 26 0.74 20.57 -2.86
N GLN A 27 0.68 21.26 -1.71
CA GLN A 27 1.77 21.30 -0.74
C GLN A 27 1.79 19.97 0.02
N LEU A 28 2.73 19.09 -0.32
CA LEU A 28 2.86 17.77 0.27
C LEU A 28 4.17 17.63 1.04
N PRO A 29 4.18 16.93 2.20
CA PRO A 29 5.38 16.87 3.07
C PRO A 29 6.59 16.26 2.38
N TRP A 30 6.42 15.37 1.41
CA TRP A 30 7.51 14.77 0.62
C TRP A 30 7.97 15.60 -0.58
N ARG A 31 7.41 16.82 -0.76
CA ARG A 31 7.82 17.80 -1.79
C ARG A 31 8.65 18.96 -1.23
N ILE A 32 8.87 19.00 0.09
CA ILE A 32 9.58 20.09 0.77
C ILE A 32 11.05 20.11 0.36
N ASP A 33 11.64 18.95 0.23
CA ASP A 33 13.03 18.76 -0.21
C ASP A 33 13.10 17.65 -1.29
N ARG A 34 14.31 17.44 -1.82
CA ARG A 34 14.57 16.38 -2.81
C ARG A 34 15.31 15.19 -2.20
N ASP A 35 15.14 14.93 -0.90
CA ASP A 35 15.75 13.79 -0.23
C ASP A 35 15.28 12.47 -0.84
N PRO A 36 16.16 11.69 -1.49
CA PRO A 36 15.76 10.46 -2.17
C PRO A 36 15.20 9.39 -1.23
N TYR A 37 15.59 9.38 0.03
CA TYR A 37 15.01 8.48 1.04
C TYR A 37 13.55 8.85 1.32
N LYS A 38 13.25 10.12 1.55
CA LYS A 38 11.90 10.61 1.83
C LYS A 38 10.97 10.42 0.62
N ILE A 39 11.48 10.70 -0.58
CA ILE A 39 10.76 10.45 -1.82
C ILE A 39 10.45 8.97 -1.97
N TRP A 40 11.44 8.09 -1.74
CA TRP A 40 11.22 6.65 -1.81
C TRP A 40 10.17 6.15 -0.81
N VAL A 41 10.24 6.59 0.44
CA VAL A 41 9.23 6.27 1.47
C VAL A 41 7.83 6.69 1.01
N SER A 42 7.68 7.94 0.54
CA SER A 42 6.38 8.45 0.09
C SER A 42 5.82 7.66 -1.10
N GLU A 43 6.65 7.33 -2.09
CA GLU A 43 6.26 6.56 -3.27
C GLU A 43 5.77 5.14 -2.91
N ILE A 44 6.42 4.50 -1.93
CA ILE A 44 5.97 3.20 -1.42
C ILE A 44 4.66 3.33 -0.62
N MET A 45 4.47 4.40 0.16
CA MET A 45 3.24 4.65 0.89
C MET A 45 2.06 4.94 -0.04
N LEU A 46 2.28 5.68 -1.11
CA LEU A 46 1.27 6.07 -2.10
C LEU A 46 0.78 4.91 -2.98
N GLN A 47 1.51 3.79 -3.03
CA GLN A 47 1.05 2.60 -3.75
C GLN A 47 -0.30 2.13 -3.21
N GLN A 48 -1.39 2.28 -4.00
CA GLN A 48 -2.76 1.88 -3.65
C GLN A 48 -3.34 2.58 -2.40
N THR A 49 -2.76 3.71 -1.97
CA THR A 49 -3.21 4.50 -0.83
C THR A 49 -3.43 5.96 -1.26
N ARG A 50 -4.49 6.59 -0.78
CA ARG A 50 -4.82 7.98 -1.10
C ARG A 50 -3.86 8.94 -0.40
N VAL A 51 -3.55 10.06 -1.05
CA VAL A 51 -2.64 11.10 -0.55
C VAL A 51 -3.02 11.56 0.86
N ASP A 52 -4.28 11.91 1.10
CA ASP A 52 -4.76 12.39 2.41
C ASP A 52 -4.54 11.36 3.53
N THR A 53 -4.63 10.08 3.20
CA THR A 53 -4.30 9.00 4.14
C THR A 53 -2.80 8.92 4.40
N VAL A 54 -1.98 9.13 3.37
CA VAL A 54 -0.51 9.00 3.48
C VAL A 54 0.13 10.11 4.29
N ILE A 55 -0.37 11.35 4.19
CA ILE A 55 0.23 12.51 4.88
C ILE A 55 0.53 12.26 6.36
N PRO A 56 -0.43 11.88 7.22
CA PRO A 56 -0.14 11.66 8.64
C PRO A 56 0.78 10.46 8.89
N TYR A 57 0.74 9.43 8.04
CA TYR A 57 1.64 8.28 8.14
C TYR A 57 3.07 8.64 7.77
N PHE A 58 3.25 9.41 6.71
CA PHE A 58 4.56 9.88 6.27
C PHE A 58 5.23 10.73 7.35
N ASN A 59 4.52 11.72 7.89
CA ASN A 59 5.05 12.60 8.93
C ASN A 59 5.51 11.79 10.15
N ARG A 60 4.67 10.89 10.66
CA ARG A 60 5.02 10.01 11.79
C ARG A 60 6.19 9.08 11.44
N PHE A 61 6.22 8.54 10.23
CA PHE A 61 7.28 7.62 9.81
C PHE A 61 8.64 8.33 9.74
N ILE A 62 8.70 9.54 9.18
CA ILE A 62 9.93 10.34 9.12
C ILE A 62 10.34 10.85 10.50
N GLU A 63 9.40 11.14 11.41
CA GLU A 63 9.70 11.42 12.81
C GLU A 63 10.37 10.22 13.51
N TRP A 64 9.88 9.00 13.29
CA TRP A 64 10.42 7.78 13.90
C TRP A 64 11.72 7.29 13.25
N PHE A 65 11.89 7.56 11.97
CA PHE A 65 13.02 7.14 11.14
C PHE A 65 13.48 8.31 10.26
N PRO A 66 14.13 9.33 10.84
CA PRO A 66 14.46 10.55 10.12
C PRO A 66 15.48 10.35 9.01
N THR A 67 16.32 9.33 9.10
CA THR A 67 17.31 8.99 8.08
C THR A 67 17.16 7.57 7.56
N LEU A 68 17.73 7.32 6.38
CA LEU A 68 17.85 5.97 5.81
C LEU A 68 18.53 5.00 6.80
N HIS A 69 19.54 5.48 7.53
CA HIS A 69 20.26 4.68 8.51
C HIS A 69 19.34 4.26 9.68
N ASP A 70 18.57 5.19 10.25
CA ASP A 70 17.65 4.90 11.36
C ASP A 70 16.63 3.84 10.97
N PHE A 71 16.12 3.94 9.74
CA PHE A 71 15.17 2.95 9.22
C PHE A 71 15.83 1.60 8.92
N ALA A 72 17.07 1.59 8.41
CA ALA A 72 17.81 0.35 8.13
C ALA A 72 18.03 -0.50 9.38
N VAL A 73 18.37 0.14 10.53
CA VAL A 73 18.70 -0.55 11.78
C VAL A 73 17.50 -0.80 12.69
N ALA A 74 16.35 -0.22 12.37
CA ALA A 74 15.15 -0.34 13.19
C ALA A 74 14.63 -1.77 13.27
N ASP A 75 14.06 -2.12 14.43
CA ASP A 75 13.38 -3.40 14.64
C ASP A 75 12.14 -3.52 13.78
N GLU A 76 11.90 -4.72 13.25
CA GLU A 76 10.77 -5.01 12.37
C GLU A 76 9.42 -4.69 13.05
N GLU A 77 9.27 -4.96 14.36
CA GLU A 77 8.03 -4.66 15.09
C GLU A 77 7.74 -3.16 15.14
N LYS A 78 8.77 -2.34 15.42
CA LYS A 78 8.63 -0.87 15.39
C LYS A 78 8.22 -0.37 14.01
N ILE A 79 8.80 -0.95 12.94
CA ILE A 79 8.47 -0.60 11.55
C ILE A 79 7.04 -0.99 11.18
N LEU A 80 6.63 -2.21 11.55
CA LEU A 80 5.26 -2.67 11.32
C LEU A 80 4.25 -1.81 12.09
N LYS A 81 4.60 -1.35 13.29
CA LYS A 81 3.78 -0.44 14.08
C LYS A 81 3.67 0.95 13.45
N ALA A 82 4.77 1.50 12.94
CA ALA A 82 4.76 2.77 12.21
C ALA A 82 3.87 2.72 10.94
N TRP A 83 3.75 1.53 10.32
CA TRP A 83 2.97 1.28 9.11
C TRP A 83 1.55 0.81 9.38
N GLU A 84 1.19 0.60 10.65
CA GLU A 84 -0.08 0.02 11.06
C GLU A 84 -1.27 0.83 10.52
N GLY A 85 -2.14 0.16 9.75
CA GLY A 85 -3.32 0.77 9.13
C GLY A 85 -3.19 1.07 7.63
N LEU A 86 -1.97 1.25 7.08
CA LEU A 86 -1.78 1.49 5.64
C LEU A 86 -2.03 0.25 4.77
N GLY A 87 -1.98 -0.95 5.35
CA GLY A 87 -2.11 -2.21 4.61
C GLY A 87 -0.91 -2.55 3.72
N TYR A 88 -1.00 -3.72 3.03
CA TYR A 88 0.07 -4.21 2.16
C TYR A 88 1.46 -4.16 2.82
N TYR A 89 1.59 -4.72 4.00
CA TYR A 89 2.77 -4.64 4.86
C TYR A 89 4.07 -5.21 4.23
N SER A 90 3.93 -6.02 3.17
CA SER A 90 5.08 -6.43 2.37
C SER A 90 5.83 -5.25 1.76
N ARG A 91 5.15 -4.10 1.54
CA ARG A 91 5.77 -2.89 1.00
C ARG A 91 6.86 -2.38 1.95
N VAL A 92 6.53 -2.15 3.21
CA VAL A 92 7.49 -1.62 4.19
C VAL A 92 8.60 -2.62 4.50
N ARG A 93 8.32 -3.93 4.51
CA ARG A 93 9.35 -4.96 4.69
C ARG A 93 10.32 -5.01 3.50
N ASN A 94 9.80 -4.93 2.28
CA ASN A 94 10.64 -4.86 1.10
C ASN A 94 11.46 -3.57 1.08
N LEU A 95 10.85 -2.44 1.46
CA LEU A 95 11.54 -1.16 1.58
C LEU A 95 12.69 -1.25 2.60
N GLN A 96 12.46 -1.82 3.80
CA GLN A 96 13.53 -2.00 4.77
C GLN A 96 14.64 -2.91 4.25
N SER A 97 14.28 -4.02 3.60
CA SER A 97 15.29 -4.92 3.01
C SER A 97 16.16 -4.19 1.98
N ALA A 98 15.55 -3.37 1.12
CA ALA A 98 16.26 -2.58 0.13
C ALA A 98 17.12 -1.47 0.75
N VAL A 99 16.59 -0.80 1.79
CA VAL A 99 17.35 0.24 2.51
C VAL A 99 18.55 -0.34 3.26
N ARG A 100 18.44 -1.55 3.82
CA ARG A 100 19.59 -2.28 4.40
C ARG A 100 20.66 -2.58 3.33
N GLU A 101 20.22 -3.04 2.16
CA GLU A 101 21.12 -3.27 1.02
C GLU A 101 21.82 -1.96 0.58
N VAL A 102 21.08 -0.84 0.53
CA VAL A 102 21.65 0.49 0.23
C VAL A 102 22.70 0.89 1.28
N LYS A 103 22.42 0.66 2.56
CA LYS A 103 23.39 0.92 3.62
C LYS A 103 24.66 0.09 3.47
N GLU A 104 24.53 -1.20 3.14
CA GLU A 104 25.64 -2.15 3.08
C GLU A 104 26.46 -2.02 1.79
N ASN A 105 25.81 -1.89 0.64
CA ASN A 105 26.44 -1.99 -0.68
C ASN A 105 26.65 -0.64 -1.38
N TYR A 106 25.96 0.43 -0.94
CA TYR A 106 25.99 1.74 -1.59
C TYR A 106 26.40 2.86 -0.63
N GLY A 107 27.04 2.50 0.52
CA GLY A 107 27.53 3.47 1.50
C GLY A 107 26.43 4.30 2.17
N GLY A 108 25.18 3.84 2.13
CA GLY A 108 24.02 4.56 2.69
C GLY A 108 23.41 5.62 1.76
N PHE A 109 23.87 5.71 0.52
CA PHE A 109 23.34 6.63 -0.48
C PHE A 109 22.42 5.90 -1.46
N VAL A 110 21.20 6.39 -1.64
CA VAL A 110 20.28 5.85 -2.63
C VAL A 110 20.90 5.93 -4.02
N PRO A 111 20.98 4.81 -4.78
CA PRO A 111 21.57 4.83 -6.11
C PRO A 111 20.86 5.81 -7.05
N ASN A 112 21.65 6.51 -7.89
CA ASN A 112 21.15 7.48 -8.86
C ASN A 112 21.17 6.95 -10.31
N ASN A 113 21.08 5.64 -10.47
CA ASN A 113 20.99 5.02 -11.80
C ASN A 113 19.94 3.91 -11.82
N HIS A 114 19.36 3.71 -13.00
CA HIS A 114 18.24 2.79 -13.21
C HIS A 114 18.58 1.33 -12.89
N LYS A 115 19.79 0.87 -13.24
CA LYS A 115 20.20 -0.53 -13.06
C LYS A 115 20.26 -0.89 -11.59
N ASP A 116 20.91 -0.08 -10.76
CA ASP A 116 21.10 -0.35 -9.34
C ASP A 116 19.78 -0.19 -8.57
N LEU A 117 18.98 0.83 -8.87
CA LEU A 117 17.65 0.97 -8.28
C LEU A 117 16.74 -0.23 -8.59
N MET A 118 16.73 -0.71 -9.83
CA MET A 118 15.93 -1.87 -10.23
C MET A 118 16.39 -3.19 -9.62
N SER A 119 17.62 -3.28 -9.11
CA SER A 119 18.11 -4.46 -8.39
C SER A 119 17.58 -4.55 -6.97
N LEU A 120 17.18 -3.41 -6.39
CA LEU A 120 16.71 -3.33 -5.01
C LEU A 120 15.34 -3.98 -4.83
N LYS A 121 15.17 -4.68 -3.72
CA LYS A 121 13.94 -5.43 -3.43
C LYS A 121 12.71 -4.52 -3.36
N GLY A 122 11.71 -4.82 -4.19
CA GLY A 122 10.44 -4.08 -4.22
C GLY A 122 10.47 -2.78 -5.02
N VAL A 123 11.60 -2.45 -5.65
CA VAL A 123 11.71 -1.34 -6.61
C VAL A 123 11.38 -1.86 -8.00
N GLY A 124 10.32 -1.32 -8.57
CA GLY A 124 9.94 -1.57 -9.97
C GLY A 124 10.19 -0.35 -10.85
N PRO A 125 9.91 -0.45 -12.18
CA PRO A 125 10.15 0.65 -13.11
C PRO A 125 9.53 1.98 -12.70
N TYR A 126 8.30 1.95 -12.15
CA TYR A 126 7.65 3.15 -11.64
C TYR A 126 8.45 3.79 -10.50
N THR A 127 8.76 3.01 -9.46
CA THR A 127 9.47 3.54 -8.28
C THR A 127 10.87 4.04 -8.64
N ALA A 128 11.58 3.30 -9.50
CA ALA A 128 12.88 3.74 -10.02
C ALA A 128 12.76 5.06 -10.80
N GLY A 129 11.80 5.17 -11.71
CA GLY A 129 11.56 6.39 -12.47
C GLY A 129 11.17 7.58 -11.58
N ALA A 130 10.35 7.37 -10.57
CA ALA A 130 9.97 8.42 -9.62
C ALA A 130 11.19 8.92 -8.82
N ILE A 131 11.97 8.01 -8.24
CA ILE A 131 13.19 8.38 -7.49
C ILE A 131 14.19 9.11 -8.40
N LEU A 132 14.46 8.57 -9.59
CA LEU A 132 15.44 9.17 -10.52
C LEU A 132 15.01 10.56 -10.97
N SER A 133 13.76 10.73 -11.33
CA SER A 133 13.29 12.03 -11.83
C SER A 133 13.09 13.04 -10.71
N ILE A 134 12.49 12.66 -9.59
CA ILE A 134 12.12 13.62 -8.54
C ILE A 134 13.32 14.00 -7.68
N ALA A 135 14.12 13.02 -7.25
CA ALA A 135 15.28 13.29 -6.38
C ALA A 135 16.51 13.73 -7.15
N PHE A 136 16.79 13.10 -8.30
CA PHE A 136 18.05 13.27 -9.02
C PHE A 136 17.93 14.06 -10.32
N ASN A 137 16.72 14.48 -10.71
CA ASN A 137 16.44 15.20 -11.96
C ASN A 137 16.91 14.45 -13.22
N ILE A 138 16.84 13.11 -13.20
CA ILE A 138 17.19 12.25 -14.31
C ILE A 138 15.93 11.93 -15.13
N PRO A 139 15.90 12.13 -16.46
CA PRO A 139 14.70 11.99 -17.28
C PRO A 139 14.29 10.52 -17.48
N GLU A 140 13.78 9.89 -16.42
CA GLU A 140 13.27 8.53 -16.42
C GLU A 140 11.74 8.54 -16.19
N PRO A 141 10.95 7.82 -17.02
CA PRO A 141 9.50 7.77 -16.89
C PRO A 141 9.03 7.17 -15.55
N ALA A 142 8.07 7.83 -14.90
CA ALA A 142 7.35 7.31 -13.73
C ALA A 142 5.89 7.02 -14.11
N VAL A 143 5.60 5.79 -14.56
CA VAL A 143 4.28 5.41 -15.08
C VAL A 143 3.49 4.60 -14.06
N ASP A 144 2.57 5.29 -13.35
CA ASP A 144 1.56 4.69 -12.47
C ASP A 144 0.20 4.53 -13.16
N GLY A 145 -0.83 4.13 -12.42
CA GLY A 145 -2.19 4.01 -12.94
C GLY A 145 -2.81 5.35 -13.35
N ASN A 146 -2.43 6.46 -12.72
CA ASN A 146 -2.89 7.80 -13.10
C ASN A 146 -2.24 8.23 -14.40
N VAL A 147 -0.93 8.09 -14.51
CA VAL A 147 -0.18 8.40 -15.74
C VAL A 147 -0.66 7.54 -16.91
N MET A 148 -0.92 6.24 -16.71
CA MET A 148 -1.51 5.40 -17.76
C MET A 148 -2.86 5.95 -18.23
N ARG A 149 -3.72 6.41 -17.33
CA ARG A 149 -5.02 7.02 -17.69
C ARG A 149 -4.84 8.32 -18.45
N VAL A 150 -4.00 9.22 -17.94
CA VAL A 150 -3.72 10.52 -18.57
C VAL A 150 -3.18 10.32 -19.99
N ILE A 151 -2.14 9.54 -20.14
CA ILE A 151 -1.48 9.29 -21.42
C ILE A 151 -2.36 8.49 -22.38
N SER A 152 -3.21 7.55 -21.88
CA SER A 152 -4.18 6.86 -22.74
C SER A 152 -5.17 7.85 -23.39
N ARG A 153 -5.59 8.87 -22.65
CA ARG A 153 -6.51 9.90 -23.17
C ARG A 153 -5.80 10.90 -24.08
N ILE A 154 -4.62 11.38 -23.69
CA ILE A 154 -3.86 12.34 -24.52
C ILE A 154 -3.53 11.75 -25.88
N LEU A 155 -2.97 10.52 -25.90
CA LEU A 155 -2.50 9.86 -27.13
C LEU A 155 -3.51 8.89 -27.76
N TYR A 156 -4.71 8.78 -27.23
CA TYR A 156 -5.73 7.83 -27.66
C TYR A 156 -5.24 6.39 -27.72
N ILE A 157 -4.66 5.90 -26.58
CA ILE A 157 -4.16 4.54 -26.48
C ILE A 157 -5.31 3.63 -26.03
N THR A 158 -5.72 2.70 -26.89
CA THR A 158 -6.87 1.80 -26.67
C THR A 158 -6.49 0.41 -26.19
N GLU A 159 -5.20 0.15 -26.03
CA GLU A 159 -4.68 -1.11 -25.51
C GLU A 159 -5.07 -1.30 -24.03
N ASP A 160 -5.51 -2.53 -23.70
CA ASP A 160 -5.95 -2.90 -22.35
C ASP A 160 -4.82 -2.75 -21.32
N ILE A 161 -4.97 -1.79 -20.41
CA ILE A 161 -3.98 -1.50 -19.34
C ILE A 161 -3.83 -2.64 -18.32
N ALA A 162 -4.73 -3.63 -18.29
CA ALA A 162 -4.58 -4.80 -17.43
C ALA A 162 -3.54 -5.81 -17.96
N LYS A 163 -3.09 -5.67 -19.21
CA LYS A 163 -2.09 -6.55 -19.81
C LYS A 163 -0.68 -6.05 -19.49
N PRO A 164 0.23 -6.89 -18.94
CA PRO A 164 1.58 -6.45 -18.57
C PRO A 164 2.39 -5.84 -19.72
N LYS A 165 2.19 -6.32 -20.96
CA LYS A 165 2.88 -5.81 -22.17
C LYS A 165 2.49 -4.36 -22.50
N THR A 166 1.28 -3.95 -22.14
CA THR A 166 0.77 -2.60 -22.43
C THR A 166 1.54 -1.53 -21.68
N ARG A 167 2.08 -1.84 -20.49
CA ARG A 167 2.87 -0.89 -19.70
C ARG A 167 4.05 -0.31 -20.47
N LYS A 168 4.77 -1.13 -21.23
CA LYS A 168 5.90 -0.69 -22.05
C LYS A 168 5.52 0.38 -23.09
N ILE A 169 4.30 0.30 -23.62
CA ILE A 169 3.77 1.30 -24.57
C ILE A 169 3.70 2.68 -23.90
N PHE A 170 3.22 2.72 -22.64
CA PHE A 170 3.13 3.97 -21.87
C PHE A 170 4.50 4.47 -21.44
N GLU A 171 5.40 3.60 -21.02
CA GLU A 171 6.79 3.97 -20.67
C GLU A 171 7.53 4.57 -21.87
N GLU A 172 7.39 3.98 -23.06
CA GLU A 172 7.96 4.52 -24.31
C GLU A 172 7.32 5.86 -24.70
N ALA A 173 6.02 6.01 -24.51
CA ALA A 173 5.33 7.27 -24.80
C ALA A 173 5.81 8.38 -23.86
N VAL A 174 5.85 8.13 -22.54
CA VAL A 174 6.33 9.11 -21.56
C VAL A 174 7.81 9.44 -21.78
N ARG A 175 8.65 8.47 -22.14
CA ARG A 175 10.07 8.69 -22.45
C ARG A 175 10.29 9.66 -23.60
N LYS A 176 9.38 9.71 -24.56
CA LYS A 176 9.44 10.68 -25.68
C LYS A 176 8.91 12.06 -25.31
N LEU A 177 8.06 12.12 -24.29
CA LEU A 177 7.41 13.37 -23.88
C LEU A 177 8.11 14.03 -22.70
N ILE A 178 8.90 13.31 -21.90
CA ILE A 178 9.49 13.82 -20.68
C ILE A 178 10.44 15.00 -20.94
N SER A 179 10.30 16.05 -20.14
CA SER A 179 11.23 17.17 -20.15
C SER A 179 12.61 16.74 -19.66
N HIS A 180 13.64 17.00 -20.43
CA HIS A 180 15.03 16.78 -20.02
C HIS A 180 15.56 17.90 -19.11
N GLU A 181 14.94 19.07 -19.14
CA GLU A 181 15.31 20.20 -18.28
C GLU A 181 14.69 20.07 -16.89
N ASN A 182 13.42 19.67 -16.83
CA ASN A 182 12.70 19.51 -15.56
C ASN A 182 11.89 18.20 -15.52
N PRO A 183 12.54 17.02 -15.52
CA PRO A 183 11.86 15.72 -15.46
C PRO A 183 11.11 15.52 -14.13
N SER A 184 11.58 16.15 -13.07
CA SER A 184 10.93 16.12 -11.75
C SER A 184 9.53 16.74 -11.81
N ALA A 185 9.41 17.99 -12.28
CA ALA A 185 8.12 18.64 -12.42
C ALA A 185 7.23 17.93 -13.42
N PHE A 186 7.77 17.46 -14.54
CA PHE A 186 7.02 16.75 -15.58
C PHE A 186 6.33 15.48 -15.06
N ASN A 187 7.05 14.57 -14.41
CA ASN A 187 6.48 13.34 -13.89
C ASN A 187 5.46 13.61 -12.76
N GLN A 188 5.79 14.54 -11.85
CA GLN A 188 4.86 14.93 -10.80
C GLN A 188 3.60 15.59 -11.37
N ALA A 189 3.74 16.43 -12.41
CA ALA A 189 2.62 17.08 -13.10
C ALA A 189 1.66 16.06 -13.75
N LEU A 190 2.18 15.01 -14.41
CA LEU A 190 1.34 13.94 -14.95
C LEU A 190 0.55 13.20 -13.87
N MET A 191 1.19 12.90 -12.74
CA MET A 191 0.52 12.25 -11.59
C MET A 191 -0.53 13.17 -10.96
N GLU A 192 -0.19 14.44 -10.77
CA GLU A 192 -1.09 15.47 -10.20
C GLU A 192 -2.30 15.74 -11.10
N LEU A 193 -2.07 15.86 -12.40
CA LEU A 193 -3.13 16.02 -13.41
C LEU A 193 -4.11 14.84 -13.35
N GLY A 194 -3.59 13.62 -13.22
CA GLY A 194 -4.41 12.43 -13.03
C GLY A 194 -5.21 12.45 -11.73
N ALA A 195 -4.64 12.96 -10.66
CA ALA A 195 -5.28 13.01 -9.36
C ALA A 195 -6.39 14.09 -9.27
N LEU A 196 -6.17 15.26 -9.86
CA LEU A 196 -7.01 16.46 -9.67
C LEU A 196 -7.97 16.74 -10.82
N ILE A 197 -7.52 16.59 -12.07
CA ILE A 197 -8.24 17.03 -13.27
C ILE A 197 -8.72 15.85 -14.10
N CYS A 198 -7.79 14.99 -14.53
CA CYS A 198 -8.07 13.86 -15.42
C CYS A 198 -8.54 12.62 -14.62
N THR A 199 -9.62 12.79 -13.84
CA THR A 199 -10.16 11.75 -12.95
C THR A 199 -10.77 10.58 -13.72
N PRO A 200 -10.95 9.38 -13.08
CA PRO A 200 -11.45 8.20 -13.77
C PRO A 200 -12.83 8.35 -14.41
N THR A 201 -13.80 8.90 -13.69
CA THR A 201 -15.22 8.91 -14.10
C THR A 201 -15.71 10.27 -14.58
N SER A 202 -15.20 11.37 -14.07
CA SER A 202 -15.67 12.73 -14.36
C SER A 202 -14.48 13.67 -14.54
N PRO A 203 -13.70 13.56 -15.62
CA PRO A 203 -12.57 14.43 -15.86
C PRO A 203 -13.03 15.87 -16.16
N ALA A 204 -12.37 16.86 -15.52
CA ALA A 204 -12.64 18.27 -15.73
C ALA A 204 -11.87 18.81 -16.95
N CYS A 205 -12.19 18.32 -18.14
CA CYS A 205 -11.44 18.58 -19.37
C CYS A 205 -11.35 20.06 -19.75
N MET A 206 -12.37 20.87 -19.44
CA MET A 206 -12.35 22.31 -19.70
C MET A 206 -11.35 23.07 -18.83
N LEU A 207 -10.93 22.50 -17.70
CA LEU A 207 -9.91 23.06 -16.79
C LEU A 207 -8.53 22.43 -17.01
N CYS A 208 -8.41 21.49 -17.97
CA CYS A 208 -7.18 20.75 -18.20
C CYS A 208 -6.16 21.61 -18.95
N PRO A 209 -4.93 21.80 -18.42
CA PRO A 209 -3.92 22.65 -19.06
C PRO A 209 -3.47 22.10 -20.42
N VAL A 210 -3.63 20.80 -20.63
CA VAL A 210 -3.21 20.10 -21.84
C VAL A 210 -4.36 19.60 -22.70
N ASN A 211 -5.56 20.21 -22.58
CA ASN A 211 -6.73 19.77 -23.35
C ASN A 211 -6.54 19.93 -24.86
N ASN A 212 -5.80 20.94 -25.32
CA ASN A 212 -5.46 21.16 -26.73
C ASN A 212 -4.60 20.03 -27.33
N HIS A 213 -3.88 19.30 -26.47
CA HIS A 213 -3.05 18.15 -26.87
C HIS A 213 -3.80 16.82 -26.75
N CYS A 214 -5.05 16.81 -26.24
CA CYS A 214 -5.74 15.60 -25.87
C CYS A 214 -6.66 15.08 -26.96
N GLU A 215 -6.25 13.95 -27.59
CA GLU A 215 -7.03 13.32 -28.66
C GLU A 215 -8.38 12.77 -28.19
N ALA A 216 -8.44 12.15 -26.99
CA ALA A 216 -9.69 11.65 -26.46
C ALA A 216 -10.70 12.78 -26.16
N PHE A 217 -10.24 13.96 -25.77
CA PHE A 217 -11.09 15.13 -25.59
C PHE A 217 -11.59 15.66 -26.92
N ALA A 218 -10.71 15.80 -27.92
CA ALA A 218 -11.08 16.24 -29.27
C ALA A 218 -12.15 15.32 -29.91
N GLN A 219 -12.12 14.01 -29.59
CA GLN A 219 -13.10 13.03 -30.08
C GLN A 219 -14.32 12.83 -29.16
N GLY A 220 -14.35 13.43 -27.96
CA GLY A 220 -15.43 13.26 -27.00
C GLY A 220 -15.49 11.90 -26.30
N VAL A 221 -14.39 11.12 -26.31
CA VAL A 221 -14.33 9.71 -25.81
C VAL A 221 -13.46 9.52 -24.56
N GLN A 222 -13.15 10.58 -23.85
CA GLN A 222 -12.27 10.56 -22.67
C GLN A 222 -12.76 9.62 -21.54
N THR A 223 -14.06 9.34 -21.47
CA THR A 223 -14.64 8.44 -20.45
C THR A 223 -14.51 6.97 -20.81
N GLU A 224 -14.21 6.64 -22.05
CA GLU A 224 -13.99 5.28 -22.54
C GLU A 224 -12.55 4.78 -22.26
N LEU A 225 -11.66 5.71 -21.92
CA LEU A 225 -10.25 5.43 -21.68
C LEU A 225 -9.84 5.64 -20.20
N PRO A 226 -8.93 4.84 -19.68
CA PRO A 226 -8.24 3.71 -20.31
C PRO A 226 -9.11 2.45 -20.41
N VAL A 227 -8.88 1.62 -21.43
CA VAL A 227 -9.52 0.31 -21.54
C VAL A 227 -8.96 -0.64 -20.47
N LYS A 228 -9.87 -1.29 -19.69
CA LYS A 228 -9.49 -2.22 -18.62
C LYS A 228 -10.50 -3.36 -18.48
N ASN A 229 -10.13 -4.56 -18.93
CA ASN A 229 -11.02 -5.72 -19.01
C ASN A 229 -10.91 -6.72 -17.85
N LYS A 230 -10.05 -6.50 -16.85
CA LYS A 230 -9.83 -7.47 -15.78
C LYS A 230 -10.87 -7.37 -14.67
N VAL A 231 -11.54 -8.50 -14.40
CA VAL A 231 -12.44 -8.68 -13.25
C VAL A 231 -11.77 -9.63 -12.26
N THR A 232 -11.57 -9.20 -11.03
CA THR A 232 -11.04 -10.05 -9.96
C THR A 232 -12.20 -10.66 -9.18
N LYS A 233 -12.26 -12.00 -9.10
CA LYS A 233 -13.20 -12.69 -8.21
C LYS A 233 -12.68 -12.64 -6.78
N VAL A 234 -13.48 -12.10 -5.85
CA VAL A 234 -13.18 -12.07 -4.43
C VAL A 234 -13.66 -13.36 -3.77
N LYS A 235 -12.74 -14.11 -3.15
CA LYS A 235 -13.07 -15.30 -2.34
C LYS A 235 -13.61 -14.83 -0.99
N LYS A 236 -14.66 -15.47 -0.49
CA LYS A 236 -15.19 -15.22 0.87
C LYS A 236 -14.68 -16.26 1.85
N GLU A 237 -14.37 -15.84 3.06
CA GLU A 237 -13.89 -16.67 4.16
C GLU A 237 -14.54 -16.20 5.46
N LYS A 238 -15.14 -17.13 6.20
CA LYS A 238 -15.64 -16.88 7.53
C LYS A 238 -14.54 -17.10 8.56
N ARG A 239 -14.49 -16.26 9.56
CA ARG A 239 -13.52 -16.37 10.65
C ARG A 239 -14.23 -16.29 12.01
N LEU A 240 -13.70 -17.05 12.97
CA LEU A 240 -14.01 -16.89 14.38
C LEU A 240 -12.75 -16.43 15.10
N THR A 241 -12.86 -15.40 15.94
CA THR A 241 -11.77 -14.89 16.75
C THR A 241 -12.26 -14.59 18.15
N ALA A 242 -11.37 -14.60 19.14
CA ALA A 242 -11.71 -14.23 20.49
C ALA A 242 -10.61 -13.44 21.20
N ILE A 243 -11.01 -12.44 21.98
CA ILE A 243 -10.18 -11.82 23.00
C ILE A 243 -10.27 -12.69 24.24
N LEU A 244 -9.21 -13.45 24.49
CA LEU A 244 -9.11 -14.38 25.63
C LEU A 244 -8.26 -13.75 26.71
N ILE A 245 -8.75 -13.83 27.94
CA ILE A 245 -8.15 -13.18 29.10
C ILE A 245 -7.76 -14.25 30.13
N ASN A 246 -6.59 -14.10 30.74
CA ASN A 246 -6.16 -14.93 31.86
C ASN A 246 -6.61 -14.32 33.21
N PRO A 247 -6.47 -15.04 34.36
CA PRO A 247 -6.88 -14.56 35.66
C PRO A 247 -6.20 -13.26 36.14
N ILE A 248 -5.06 -12.89 35.60
CA ILE A 248 -4.34 -11.64 35.94
C ILE A 248 -4.64 -10.50 34.97
N GLY A 249 -5.55 -10.71 34.00
CA GLY A 249 -6.03 -9.66 33.10
C GLY A 249 -5.20 -9.47 31.82
N GLU A 250 -4.23 -10.35 31.55
CA GLU A 250 -3.49 -10.33 30.30
C GLU A 250 -4.32 -10.93 29.15
N ILE A 251 -4.06 -10.45 27.94
CA ILE A 251 -4.76 -10.83 26.71
C ILE A 251 -3.88 -11.77 25.90
N LEU A 252 -4.46 -12.87 25.41
CA LEU A 252 -3.78 -13.82 24.55
C LEU A 252 -3.73 -13.29 23.12
N VAL A 253 -2.52 -13.14 22.56
CA VAL A 253 -2.28 -12.76 21.18
C VAL A 253 -1.47 -13.82 20.44
N GLN A 254 -1.58 -13.85 19.13
CA GLN A 254 -0.87 -14.78 18.27
C GLN A 254 -0.11 -14.02 17.18
N LYS A 255 1.16 -14.31 17.00
CA LYS A 255 1.93 -13.76 15.88
C LYS A 255 1.67 -14.58 14.62
N ARG A 256 1.28 -13.91 13.55
CA ARG A 256 1.03 -14.55 12.25
C ARG A 256 2.33 -15.13 11.66
N PRO A 257 2.22 -16.11 10.73
CA PRO A 257 3.37 -16.71 10.07
C PRO A 257 4.29 -15.67 9.40
N GLU A 258 5.53 -16.10 9.12
CA GLU A 258 6.55 -15.30 8.44
C GLU A 258 6.16 -14.90 7.01
N THR A 259 5.27 -15.68 6.37
CA THR A 259 4.81 -15.48 4.99
C THR A 259 3.29 -15.49 4.90
N GLY A 260 2.76 -15.07 3.76
CA GLY A 260 1.31 -15.04 3.49
C GLY A 260 0.65 -13.71 3.84
N LEU A 261 -0.69 -13.73 3.85
CA LEU A 261 -1.50 -12.54 4.10
C LEU A 261 -1.27 -12.02 5.52
N LEU A 262 -0.98 -10.72 5.67
CA LEU A 262 -0.73 -10.06 6.96
C LEU A 262 0.39 -10.70 7.77
N ALA A 263 1.40 -11.28 7.11
CA ALA A 263 2.51 -11.96 7.75
C ALA A 263 3.21 -11.09 8.81
N LYS A 264 3.62 -11.75 9.92
CA LYS A 264 4.32 -11.16 11.06
C LYS A 264 3.54 -10.17 11.92
N LEU A 265 2.31 -9.81 11.54
CA LEU A 265 1.43 -9.00 12.38
C LEU A 265 0.87 -9.85 13.53
N TRP A 266 0.39 -9.16 14.56
CA TRP A 266 -0.32 -9.78 15.67
C TRP A 266 -1.82 -9.90 15.38
N GLU A 267 -2.43 -10.94 15.88
CA GLU A 267 -3.88 -11.16 15.85
C GLU A 267 -4.36 -11.77 17.14
N PHE A 268 -5.65 -11.71 17.41
CA PHE A 268 -6.23 -12.57 18.42
C PHE A 268 -6.40 -13.98 17.86
N PRO A 269 -6.28 -15.05 18.68
CA PRO A 269 -6.41 -16.43 18.18
C PRO A 269 -7.65 -16.59 17.31
N SER A 270 -7.45 -17.08 16.09
CA SER A 270 -8.48 -17.09 15.03
C SER A 270 -8.47 -18.38 14.25
N PHE A 271 -9.67 -18.84 13.89
CA PHE A 271 -9.87 -20.00 13.03
C PHE A 271 -10.64 -19.60 11.77
N SER A 272 -10.18 -20.12 10.62
CA SER A 272 -10.77 -19.84 9.31
C SER A 272 -11.66 -20.99 8.86
N PHE A 273 -12.80 -20.64 8.28
CA PHE A 273 -13.76 -21.60 7.76
C PHE A 273 -14.19 -21.21 6.34
N ASN A 274 -14.61 -22.20 5.59
CA ASN A 274 -15.23 -21.95 4.31
C ASN A 274 -16.56 -21.18 4.52
N ASP A 275 -16.95 -20.33 3.58
CA ASP A 275 -18.11 -19.44 3.67
C ASP A 275 -19.46 -20.16 3.87
N LYS A 276 -19.54 -21.44 3.45
CA LYS A 276 -20.74 -22.29 3.60
C LYS A 276 -20.89 -22.90 5.00
N LYS A 277 -19.81 -22.95 5.80
CA LYS A 277 -19.87 -23.56 7.15
C LYS A 277 -20.66 -22.67 8.11
N LYS A 278 -21.58 -23.25 8.86
CA LYS A 278 -22.21 -22.57 9.99
C LYS A 278 -21.18 -22.43 11.11
N ILE A 279 -20.90 -21.19 11.53
CA ILE A 279 -19.95 -20.88 12.60
C ILE A 279 -20.70 -20.58 13.89
N SER A 280 -20.10 -20.91 15.05
CA SER A 280 -20.65 -20.67 16.38
C SER A 280 -19.54 -20.60 17.42
N LYS A 281 -19.83 -20.08 18.60
CA LYS A 281 -18.90 -20.08 19.74
C LYS A 281 -18.42 -21.48 20.12
N LEU A 282 -19.31 -22.45 20.15
CA LEU A 282 -18.95 -23.86 20.45
C LEU A 282 -17.96 -24.42 19.43
N LEU A 283 -18.06 -24.01 18.17
CA LEU A 283 -17.07 -24.40 17.15
C LEU A 283 -15.71 -23.78 17.45
N TYR A 284 -15.65 -22.50 17.88
CA TYR A 284 -14.40 -21.87 18.28
C TYR A 284 -13.76 -22.60 19.46
N GLU A 285 -14.52 -22.85 20.54
CA GLU A 285 -14.03 -23.55 21.74
C GLU A 285 -13.45 -24.93 21.41
N LYS A 286 -14.14 -25.66 20.51
CA LYS A 286 -13.67 -26.96 20.01
C LYS A 286 -12.36 -26.85 19.21
N GLU A 287 -12.29 -25.92 18.26
CA GLU A 287 -11.10 -25.71 17.44
C GLU A 287 -9.92 -25.24 18.30
N PHE A 288 -10.18 -24.38 19.30
CA PHE A 288 -9.15 -23.94 20.25
C PHE A 288 -8.60 -25.10 21.07
N GLN A 289 -9.46 -25.96 21.59
CA GLN A 289 -9.04 -27.15 22.35
C GLN A 289 -8.23 -28.12 21.47
N LEU A 290 -8.63 -28.32 20.22
CA LEU A 290 -7.89 -29.16 19.28
C LEU A 290 -6.52 -28.57 18.92
N ALA A 291 -6.44 -27.26 18.72
CA ALA A 291 -5.21 -26.58 18.31
C ALA A 291 -4.19 -26.44 19.45
N TYR A 292 -4.65 -26.16 20.65
CA TYR A 292 -3.79 -25.75 21.76
C TYR A 292 -3.85 -26.67 22.98
N ASN A 293 -4.65 -27.75 22.93
CA ASN A 293 -4.87 -28.70 24.04
C ASN A 293 -5.24 -28.00 25.35
N CYS A 294 -6.05 -26.95 25.25
CA CYS A 294 -6.48 -26.10 26.36
C CYS A 294 -7.93 -25.66 26.13
N ARG A 295 -8.70 -25.52 27.21
CA ARG A 295 -10.09 -25.13 27.13
C ARG A 295 -10.26 -23.63 27.33
N VAL A 296 -11.25 -23.10 26.62
CA VAL A 296 -11.71 -21.71 26.75
C VAL A 296 -13.21 -21.67 26.94
N GLN A 297 -13.68 -20.64 27.59
CA GLN A 297 -15.11 -20.36 27.75
C GLN A 297 -15.38 -18.99 27.15
N LEU A 298 -16.21 -18.94 26.12
CA LEU A 298 -16.62 -17.68 25.47
C LEU A 298 -17.92 -17.16 26.10
N ASP A 299 -18.06 -15.85 26.16
CA ASP A 299 -19.28 -15.18 26.54
C ASP A 299 -20.45 -15.59 25.63
N SER A 300 -21.69 -15.44 26.14
CA SER A 300 -22.91 -15.86 25.41
C SER A 300 -23.13 -15.05 24.15
N GLU A 301 -22.76 -13.78 24.16
CA GLU A 301 -22.99 -12.83 23.09
C GLU A 301 -21.71 -12.57 22.28
N LYS A 302 -21.90 -12.25 21.01
CA LYS A 302 -20.79 -11.77 20.17
C LYS A 302 -20.36 -10.39 20.64
N LEU A 303 -19.06 -10.15 20.65
CA LEU A 303 -18.50 -8.84 20.90
C LEU A 303 -18.75 -7.89 19.70
N ILE A 304 -18.44 -8.35 18.48
CA ILE A 304 -18.62 -7.60 17.23
C ILE A 304 -18.59 -8.53 16.03
N GLU A 305 -19.25 -8.11 14.94
CA GLU A 305 -19.06 -8.66 13.60
C GLU A 305 -18.21 -7.69 12.77
N VAL A 306 -17.15 -8.20 12.13
CA VAL A 306 -16.24 -7.39 11.31
C VAL A 306 -16.16 -7.92 9.90
N GLN A 307 -16.47 -7.08 8.92
CA GLN A 307 -16.19 -7.38 7.53
C GLN A 307 -14.92 -6.63 7.09
N HIS A 308 -14.01 -7.35 6.44
CA HIS A 308 -12.79 -6.78 5.89
C HIS A 308 -12.52 -7.33 4.49
N VAL A 309 -12.28 -6.41 3.53
CA VAL A 309 -12.08 -6.76 2.12
C VAL A 309 -10.62 -6.50 1.74
N PHE A 310 -9.98 -7.55 1.23
CA PHE A 310 -8.68 -7.50 0.58
C PHE A 310 -8.86 -7.54 -0.94
N SER A 311 -7.79 -7.38 -1.71
CA SER A 311 -7.85 -7.40 -3.18
C SER A 311 -8.49 -8.66 -3.78
N HIS A 312 -8.33 -9.82 -3.12
CA HIS A 312 -8.77 -11.13 -3.63
C HIS A 312 -9.55 -11.96 -2.61
N LEU A 313 -9.73 -11.43 -1.39
CA LEU A 313 -10.33 -12.12 -0.27
C LEU A 313 -11.22 -11.17 0.52
N LYS A 314 -12.35 -11.68 1.01
CA LYS A 314 -13.21 -10.99 1.99
C LYS A 314 -13.31 -11.85 3.24
N TRP A 315 -12.98 -11.28 4.40
CA TRP A 315 -13.25 -11.88 5.70
C TRP A 315 -14.59 -11.40 6.25
N ASP A 316 -15.41 -12.37 6.66
CA ASP A 316 -16.57 -12.14 7.51
C ASP A 316 -16.22 -12.77 8.89
N MET A 317 -15.95 -11.92 9.89
CA MET A 317 -15.41 -12.33 11.20
C MET A 317 -16.44 -12.13 12.29
N ASP A 318 -16.71 -13.20 13.06
CA ASP A 318 -17.41 -13.11 14.36
C ASP A 318 -16.36 -13.09 15.47
N ALA A 319 -16.40 -12.07 16.32
CA ALA A 319 -15.51 -11.92 17.46
C ALA A 319 -16.25 -12.11 18.78
N TYR A 320 -15.59 -12.78 19.72
CA TYR A 320 -16.10 -13.03 21.08
C TYR A 320 -15.09 -12.53 22.12
N LYS A 321 -15.58 -12.35 23.34
CA LYS A 321 -14.75 -12.27 24.54
C LYS A 321 -14.85 -13.61 25.28
N GLY A 322 -13.81 -13.96 26.03
CA GLY A 322 -13.82 -15.17 26.84
C GLY A 322 -12.61 -15.27 27.76
N VAL A 323 -12.57 -16.36 28.49
CA VAL A 323 -11.50 -16.67 29.42
C VAL A 323 -10.85 -18.01 29.09
N VAL A 324 -9.58 -18.12 29.37
CA VAL A 324 -8.88 -19.40 29.34
C VAL A 324 -9.07 -20.08 30.70
N THR A 325 -9.64 -21.29 30.71
CA THR A 325 -10.02 -22.01 31.95
C THR A 325 -8.90 -22.87 32.50
N GLU A 326 -7.84 -23.09 31.74
CA GLU A 326 -6.69 -23.92 32.08
C GLU A 326 -5.40 -23.20 31.69
N GLU A 327 -4.29 -23.43 32.39
CA GLU A 327 -3.01 -22.83 32.01
C GLU A 327 -2.52 -23.39 30.68
N ILE A 328 -2.19 -22.51 29.73
CA ILE A 328 -1.56 -22.92 28.46
C ILE A 328 -0.08 -23.21 28.70
N PRO A 329 0.39 -24.44 28.46
CA PRO A 329 1.81 -24.78 28.66
C PRO A 329 2.74 -23.87 27.83
N LYS A 330 3.89 -23.49 28.39
CA LYS A 330 4.90 -22.66 27.70
C LYS A 330 5.32 -23.22 26.35
N SER A 331 5.44 -24.56 26.24
CA SER A 331 5.75 -25.22 24.98
C SER A 331 4.68 -24.99 23.90
N VAL A 332 3.40 -24.98 24.29
CA VAL A 332 2.27 -24.71 23.37
C VAL A 332 2.27 -23.24 22.95
N LEU A 333 2.52 -22.32 23.88
CA LEU A 333 2.64 -20.88 23.58
C LEU A 333 3.72 -20.66 22.53
N GLN A 334 4.93 -21.20 22.74
CA GLN A 334 6.06 -21.04 21.82
C GLN A 334 5.82 -21.69 20.45
N ALA A 335 5.35 -22.95 20.44
CA ALA A 335 5.10 -23.70 19.20
C ALA A 335 4.06 -23.01 18.31
N ASN A 336 3.09 -22.34 18.89
CA ASN A 336 1.99 -21.67 18.20
C ASN A 336 2.15 -20.15 18.10
N ARG A 337 3.29 -19.59 18.50
CA ARG A 337 3.56 -18.14 18.50
C ARG A 337 2.50 -17.35 19.28
N LEU A 338 2.02 -17.94 20.37
CA LEU A 338 1.09 -17.32 21.31
C LEU A 338 1.88 -16.57 22.38
N LYS A 339 1.33 -15.45 22.85
CA LYS A 339 1.90 -14.65 23.94
C LYS A 339 0.80 -14.05 24.77
N TRP A 340 0.96 -14.06 26.09
CA TRP A 340 0.19 -13.24 26.99
C TRP A 340 0.79 -11.85 27.06
N VAL A 341 -0.03 -10.82 26.94
CA VAL A 341 0.39 -9.41 26.94
C VAL A 341 -0.51 -8.56 27.81
N SER A 342 0.08 -7.58 28.50
CA SER A 342 -0.68 -6.56 29.19
C SER A 342 -1.41 -5.62 28.20
N LYS A 343 -2.35 -4.82 28.68
CA LYS A 343 -3.03 -3.82 27.84
C LYS A 343 -2.05 -2.77 27.30
N GLU A 344 -1.05 -2.41 28.09
CA GLU A 344 0.00 -1.46 27.70
C GLU A 344 0.90 -2.05 26.60
N GLU A 345 1.32 -3.30 26.78
CA GLU A 345 2.15 -3.99 25.77
C GLU A 345 1.39 -4.19 24.46
N LEU A 346 0.09 -4.48 24.52
CA LEU A 346 -0.75 -4.66 23.33
C LEU A 346 -0.78 -3.41 22.45
N GLN A 347 -0.70 -2.21 23.03
CA GLN A 347 -0.64 -0.95 22.27
C GLN A 347 0.63 -0.81 21.43
N SER A 348 1.73 -1.45 21.81
CA SER A 348 3.00 -1.45 21.07
C SER A 348 3.02 -2.42 19.90
N LEU A 349 2.14 -3.39 19.88
CA LEU A 349 2.06 -4.42 18.86
C LEU A 349 1.30 -3.95 17.62
N ALA A 350 1.72 -4.41 16.43
CA ALA A 350 1.07 -4.07 15.17
C ALA A 350 -0.04 -5.07 14.83
N PHE A 351 -1.28 -4.58 14.75
CA PHE A 351 -2.46 -5.37 14.39
C PHE A 351 -3.04 -4.96 13.03
N PRO A 352 -3.58 -5.91 12.24
CA PRO A 352 -4.43 -5.56 11.10
C PRO A 352 -5.67 -4.77 11.52
N VAL A 353 -6.15 -3.87 10.68
CA VAL A 353 -7.35 -3.05 10.93
C VAL A 353 -8.57 -3.88 11.37
N SER A 354 -8.72 -5.10 10.84
CA SER A 354 -9.82 -5.99 11.26
C SER A 354 -9.75 -6.35 12.73
N TYR A 355 -8.58 -6.60 13.27
CA TYR A 355 -8.39 -6.91 14.71
C TYR A 355 -8.35 -5.68 15.60
N GLN A 356 -7.92 -4.52 15.07
CA GLN A 356 -8.07 -3.23 15.78
C GLN A 356 -9.54 -2.93 16.06
N LYS A 357 -10.43 -3.18 15.08
CA LYS A 357 -11.88 -3.05 15.28
C LYS A 357 -12.42 -3.98 16.38
N VAL A 358 -11.91 -5.20 16.44
CA VAL A 358 -12.26 -6.15 17.52
C VAL A 358 -11.82 -5.64 18.88
N TYR A 359 -10.58 -5.11 18.96
CA TYR A 359 -10.05 -4.57 20.21
C TYR A 359 -10.78 -3.31 20.66
N ASN A 360 -11.11 -2.41 19.74
CA ASN A 360 -11.86 -1.19 20.04
C ASN A 360 -13.28 -1.49 20.57
N ALA A 361 -13.90 -2.58 20.13
CA ALA A 361 -15.19 -3.00 20.66
C ALA A 361 -15.10 -3.66 22.06
N TYR A 362 -13.89 -4.12 22.44
CA TYR A 362 -13.63 -4.71 23.76
C TYR A 362 -13.38 -3.63 24.83
N GLN A 363 -12.81 -2.48 24.48
CA GLN A 363 -12.57 -1.34 25.39
C GLN A 363 -13.87 -0.67 25.85
#